data_93162af39e5aad3ba57f8115a02e2d4f
#
_entry.id   93162af39e5aad3ba57f8115a02e2d4f
#
_cell.length_a   1.000
_cell.length_b   1.000
_cell.length_c   1.000
_cell.angle_alpha   90.00
_cell.angle_beta   90.00
_cell.angle_gamma   90.00
#
_symmetry.space_group_name_H-M   'P 1'
#
loop_
_entity.id
_entity.type
_entity.pdbx_description
1 polymer ?
#
loop_
_entity_poly.entity_id
_entity_poly.type
_entity_poly.pdbx_seq_one_letter_code
_entity_poly.pdbx_strand_id
1 'polypeptide(L)'
;MIAQNDISRLSSINDKGEVIRNYDFQTPEGKFAPLHFGSYYNTPAFVKDSCLFVEMSAHKPNMKKKDWPETHMFASQDLRTGEVKWIPIFYPPIFKEEYDNIAGGYGFSYDYNYKESRLVCGFFGYDSLMVTDDLKHIRWYNAKSRYLKSMKPKLGNSMEGINAIIKLRETPKYWHIMYDKYRNVYYRFAEMPYKLAPNESPYDEPKGKEFSVIVLNEDFEIIGETRFPGKKYFYKMSFVGREGLYISENNLENPQFDENKLVFTCFKIKNASPNK
;
A
#
# COMPACT_ATOMS: atom_id res chain seq x y z
N MET A 1 4.04 12.82 -15.25
CA MET A 1 3.47 12.56 -13.89
C MET A 1 1.96 12.38 -14.01
N ILE A 2 1.36 11.55 -13.19
CA ILE A 2 -0.10 11.37 -13.14
C ILE A 2 -0.60 11.93 -11.82
N ALA A 3 -1.64 12.76 -11.87
CA ALA A 3 -2.28 13.37 -10.72
C ALA A 3 -3.78 13.06 -10.72
N GLN A 4 -4.34 12.84 -9.55
CA GLN A 4 -5.79 12.66 -9.40
C GLN A 4 -6.44 14.01 -9.17
N ASN A 5 -7.40 14.35 -10.02
CA ASN A 5 -8.10 15.66 -9.96
C ASN A 5 -9.44 15.58 -9.26
N ASP A 6 -10.10 14.43 -9.33
CA ASP A 6 -11.35 14.12 -8.64
C ASP A 6 -11.51 12.59 -8.50
N ILE A 7 -12.66 12.18 -7.99
CA ILE A 7 -12.94 10.77 -7.68
C ILE A 7 -12.90 9.85 -8.92
N SER A 8 -13.07 10.39 -10.12
CA SER A 8 -13.18 9.59 -11.35
C SER A 8 -12.19 9.99 -12.45
N ARG A 9 -11.27 10.91 -12.17
CA ARG A 9 -10.39 11.48 -13.18
C ARG A 9 -8.93 11.47 -12.75
N LEU A 10 -8.08 10.94 -13.60
CA LEU A 10 -6.63 11.10 -13.53
C LEU A 10 -6.16 12.05 -14.63
N SER A 11 -5.08 12.77 -14.36
CA SER A 11 -4.47 13.67 -15.35
C SER A 11 -2.99 13.37 -15.50
N SER A 12 -2.50 13.35 -16.72
CA SER A 12 -1.07 13.50 -16.96
C SER A 12 -0.69 14.96 -16.92
N ILE A 13 0.41 15.26 -16.24
CA ILE A 13 0.96 16.61 -16.12
C ILE A 13 2.42 16.62 -16.57
N ASN A 14 2.85 17.76 -17.14
CA ASN A 14 4.27 17.97 -17.49
C ASN A 14 5.09 18.41 -16.25
N ASP A 15 6.37 18.69 -16.48
CA ASP A 15 7.30 19.11 -15.42
C ASP A 15 6.97 20.50 -14.83
N LYS A 16 6.12 21.27 -15.52
CA LYS A 16 5.64 22.58 -15.05
C LYS A 16 4.33 22.48 -14.27
N GLY A 17 3.75 21.28 -14.13
CA GLY A 17 2.46 21.05 -13.49
C GLY A 17 1.25 21.30 -14.39
N GLU A 18 1.45 21.56 -15.69
CA GLU A 18 0.36 21.79 -16.63
C GLU A 18 -0.27 20.46 -17.04
N VAL A 19 -1.61 20.43 -17.08
CA VAL A 19 -2.37 19.24 -17.50
C VAL A 19 -2.15 19.00 -19.00
N ILE A 20 -1.61 17.84 -19.36
CA ILE A 20 -1.44 17.41 -20.75
C ILE A 20 -2.70 16.71 -21.24
N ARG A 21 -3.24 15.80 -20.43
CA ARG A 21 -4.40 14.98 -20.80
C ARG A 21 -5.15 14.52 -19.54
N ASN A 22 -6.48 14.49 -19.65
CA ASN A 22 -7.36 13.88 -18.65
C ASN A 22 -7.74 12.46 -19.08
N TYR A 23 -7.87 11.57 -18.10
CA TYR A 23 -8.31 10.19 -18.25
C TYR A 23 -9.51 9.99 -17.35
N ASP A 24 -10.68 9.84 -17.95
CA ASP A 24 -11.92 9.53 -17.25
C ASP A 24 -12.07 8.01 -17.22
N PHE A 25 -12.05 7.43 -16.02
CA PHE A 25 -12.22 6.01 -15.84
C PHE A 25 -13.69 5.67 -15.66
N GLN A 26 -14.15 4.77 -16.53
CA GLN A 26 -15.42 4.07 -16.34
C GLN A 26 -15.12 2.60 -16.19
N THR A 27 -16.05 1.83 -15.56
CA THR A 27 -15.91 0.38 -15.61
C THR A 27 -16.03 -0.12 -17.05
N PRO A 28 -15.51 -1.32 -17.38
CA PRO A 28 -15.72 -1.91 -18.71
C PRO A 28 -17.18 -1.99 -19.15
N GLU A 29 -18.11 -2.02 -18.21
CA GLU A 29 -19.56 -2.00 -18.46
C GLU A 29 -20.11 -0.58 -18.73
N GLY A 30 -19.26 0.42 -18.86
CA GLY A 30 -19.65 1.81 -19.13
C GLY A 30 -20.27 2.56 -17.95
N LYS A 31 -20.12 2.03 -16.73
CA LYS A 31 -20.54 2.69 -15.50
C LYS A 31 -19.37 3.51 -14.94
N PHE A 32 -19.70 4.60 -14.24
CA PHE A 32 -18.68 5.30 -13.48
C PHE A 32 -18.01 4.34 -12.51
N ALA A 33 -16.68 4.43 -12.42
CA ALA A 33 -15.92 3.65 -11.47
C ALA A 33 -16.50 3.85 -10.06
N PRO A 34 -16.65 2.77 -9.30
CA PRO A 34 -17.07 2.90 -7.92
C PRO A 34 -16.04 3.72 -7.14
N LEU A 35 -16.48 4.32 -6.06
CA LEU A 35 -15.91 5.36 -5.21
C LEU A 35 -14.42 5.26 -4.79
N HIS A 36 -13.70 4.23 -5.19
CA HIS A 36 -12.30 4.03 -4.84
C HIS A 36 -11.51 3.58 -6.06
N PHE A 37 -11.22 4.50 -6.95
CA PHE A 37 -10.15 4.32 -7.88
C PHE A 37 -9.20 5.51 -7.75
N GLY A 38 -7.93 5.29 -7.95
CA GLY A 38 -7.02 6.40 -7.84
C GLY A 38 -5.56 6.04 -7.93
N SER A 39 -4.77 7.08 -7.78
CA SER A 39 -3.33 6.97 -7.65
C SER A 39 -2.93 7.62 -6.33
N TYR A 40 -2.68 6.80 -5.33
CA TYR A 40 -2.21 7.23 -4.02
C TYR A 40 -0.72 6.89 -3.87
N TYR A 41 -0.08 7.44 -2.85
CA TYR A 41 1.34 7.19 -2.60
C TYR A 41 1.67 5.70 -2.33
N ASN A 42 0.70 4.94 -1.84
CA ASN A 42 0.83 3.50 -1.56
C ASN A 42 0.15 2.60 -2.60
N THR A 43 -0.57 3.19 -3.56
CA THR A 43 -1.19 2.52 -4.70
C THR A 43 -1.01 3.38 -5.96
N PRO A 44 0.25 3.62 -6.40
CA PRO A 44 0.53 4.53 -7.51
C PRO A 44 0.02 3.97 -8.84
N ALA A 45 -0.66 4.79 -9.62
CA ALA A 45 -0.95 4.41 -11.01
C ALA A 45 0.36 4.20 -11.77
N PHE A 46 0.41 3.18 -12.63
CA PHE A 46 1.57 2.88 -13.44
C PHE A 46 1.20 2.67 -14.92
N VAL A 47 2.18 2.85 -15.79
CA VAL A 47 2.00 2.67 -17.24
C VAL A 47 2.84 1.50 -17.71
N LYS A 48 2.21 0.59 -18.47
CA LYS A 48 2.87 -0.52 -19.16
C LYS A 48 2.22 -0.70 -20.54
N ASP A 49 3.02 -0.88 -21.57
CA ASP A 49 2.57 -1.18 -22.93
C ASP A 49 1.47 -0.22 -23.45
N SER A 50 1.63 1.09 -23.21
CA SER A 50 0.66 2.14 -23.54
C SER A 50 -0.69 2.02 -22.81
N CYS A 51 -0.78 1.23 -21.76
CA CYS A 51 -1.94 1.16 -20.87
C CYS A 51 -1.64 1.80 -19.52
N LEU A 52 -2.57 2.58 -19.03
CA LEU A 52 -2.56 3.12 -17.67
C LEU A 52 -3.29 2.14 -16.74
N PHE A 53 -2.59 1.67 -15.72
CA PHE A 53 -3.13 0.76 -14.71
C PHE A 53 -3.44 1.52 -13.43
N VAL A 54 -4.60 1.24 -12.88
CA VAL A 54 -5.07 1.84 -11.63
C VAL A 54 -5.67 0.79 -10.71
N GLU A 55 -5.55 1.03 -9.42
CA GLU A 55 -6.37 0.33 -8.44
C GLU A 55 -7.84 0.63 -8.69
N MET A 56 -8.64 -0.41 -8.73
CA MET A 56 -10.10 -0.30 -8.74
C MET A 56 -10.67 -1.23 -7.69
N SER A 57 -10.79 -0.75 -6.48
CA SER A 57 -11.49 -1.51 -5.45
C SER A 57 -12.99 -1.37 -5.65
N ALA A 58 -13.61 -2.40 -6.21
CA ALA A 58 -15.03 -2.45 -6.44
C ALA A 58 -15.79 -2.66 -5.11
N HIS A 59 -15.83 -1.65 -4.25
CA HIS A 59 -16.77 -1.63 -3.15
C HIS A 59 -18.19 -1.44 -3.67
N LYS A 60 -18.84 -2.54 -4.05
CA LYS A 60 -20.28 -2.50 -4.29
C LYS A 60 -20.95 -2.28 -2.93
N PRO A 61 -21.91 -1.33 -2.80
CA PRO A 61 -22.58 -0.99 -1.54
C PRO A 61 -23.23 -2.17 -0.79
N ASN A 62 -23.37 -3.32 -1.41
CA ASN A 62 -23.95 -4.52 -0.82
C ASN A 62 -23.13 -5.79 -1.11
N MET A 63 -21.84 -5.65 -1.37
CA MET A 63 -20.98 -6.79 -1.68
C MET A 63 -20.84 -7.68 -0.45
N LYS A 64 -21.25 -8.95 -0.59
CA LYS A 64 -21.06 -9.94 0.47
C LYS A 64 -19.58 -10.36 0.51
N LYS A 65 -19.07 -10.69 1.67
CA LYS A 65 -17.67 -11.17 1.87
C LYS A 65 -17.26 -12.27 0.89
N LYS A 66 -18.15 -13.20 0.60
CA LYS A 66 -17.91 -14.31 -0.34
C LYS A 66 -17.59 -13.85 -1.76
N ASP A 67 -17.94 -12.62 -2.12
CA ASP A 67 -17.78 -12.09 -3.46
C ASP A 67 -16.41 -11.39 -3.66
N TRP A 68 -15.64 -11.15 -2.59
CA TRP A 68 -14.35 -10.46 -2.63
C TRP A 68 -13.29 -11.17 -3.48
N PRO A 69 -13.09 -12.50 -3.36
CA PRO A 69 -12.09 -13.19 -4.19
C PRO A 69 -12.43 -13.20 -5.68
N GLU A 70 -13.63 -12.79 -6.06
CA GLU A 70 -14.05 -12.64 -7.46
C GLU A 70 -14.00 -11.18 -7.93
N THR A 71 -13.52 -10.28 -7.06
CA THR A 71 -13.42 -8.86 -7.36
C THR A 71 -12.06 -8.54 -7.95
N HIS A 72 -12.05 -7.94 -9.12
CA HIS A 72 -10.83 -7.41 -9.73
C HIS A 72 -10.21 -6.31 -8.84
N MET A 73 -8.91 -6.36 -8.68
CA MET A 73 -8.16 -5.34 -7.93
C MET A 73 -7.71 -4.17 -8.82
N PHE A 74 -7.61 -4.40 -10.13
CA PHE A 74 -7.06 -3.45 -11.08
C PHE A 74 -7.90 -3.36 -12.34
N ALA A 75 -7.88 -2.16 -12.93
CA ALA A 75 -8.28 -1.95 -14.31
C ALA A 75 -7.14 -1.29 -15.09
N SER A 76 -7.16 -1.45 -16.40
CA SER A 76 -6.28 -0.72 -17.32
C SER A 76 -7.08 0.07 -18.33
N GLN A 77 -6.56 1.23 -18.74
CA GLN A 77 -7.07 2.01 -19.85
C GLN A 77 -6.01 2.12 -20.93
N ASP A 78 -6.32 1.70 -22.16
CA ASP A 78 -5.46 1.96 -23.31
C ASP A 78 -5.40 3.48 -23.56
N LEU A 79 -4.20 4.03 -23.53
CA LEU A 79 -3.98 5.48 -23.63
C LEU A 79 -4.25 6.05 -25.03
N ARG A 80 -4.36 5.19 -26.06
CA ARG A 80 -4.62 5.58 -27.43
C ARG A 80 -6.12 5.54 -27.74
N THR A 81 -6.79 4.44 -27.38
CA THR A 81 -8.20 4.18 -27.70
C THR A 81 -9.16 4.64 -26.61
N GLY A 82 -8.69 4.73 -25.35
CA GLY A 82 -9.54 4.97 -24.17
C GLY A 82 -10.26 3.73 -23.66
N GLU A 83 -10.08 2.56 -24.31
CA GLU A 83 -10.71 1.31 -23.90
C GLU A 83 -10.27 0.91 -22.49
N VAL A 84 -11.24 0.56 -21.61
CA VAL A 84 -10.98 0.10 -20.26
C VAL A 84 -11.23 -1.39 -20.15
N LYS A 85 -10.31 -2.11 -19.48
CA LYS A 85 -10.39 -3.56 -19.25
C LYS A 85 -10.11 -3.89 -17.79
N TRP A 86 -10.81 -4.88 -17.27
CA TRP A 86 -10.47 -5.51 -16.00
C TRP A 86 -9.19 -6.35 -16.15
N ILE A 87 -8.31 -6.24 -15.18
CA ILE A 87 -7.12 -7.09 -15.07
C ILE A 87 -7.49 -8.31 -14.22
N PRO A 88 -7.13 -9.55 -14.66
CA PRO A 88 -7.50 -10.78 -13.97
C PRO A 88 -6.63 -11.02 -12.72
N ILE A 89 -6.52 -10.00 -11.88
CA ILE A 89 -5.88 -10.05 -10.56
C ILE A 89 -6.98 -9.83 -9.52
N PHE A 90 -7.10 -10.79 -8.62
CA PHE A 90 -8.16 -10.85 -7.63
C PHE A 90 -7.60 -10.85 -6.22
N TYR A 91 -8.44 -10.52 -5.26
CA TYR A 91 -8.07 -10.63 -3.85
C TYR A 91 -7.71 -12.08 -3.48
N PRO A 92 -6.78 -12.28 -2.52
CA PRO A 92 -6.43 -13.62 -2.07
C PRO A 92 -7.65 -14.42 -1.59
N PRO A 93 -7.73 -15.73 -1.89
CA PRO A 93 -8.85 -16.57 -1.46
C PRO A 93 -9.08 -16.58 0.06
N ILE A 94 -8.04 -16.35 0.86
CA ILE A 94 -8.12 -16.25 2.31
C ILE A 94 -9.11 -15.19 2.79
N PHE A 95 -9.34 -14.15 1.99
CA PHE A 95 -10.33 -13.11 2.30
C PHE A 95 -11.77 -13.62 2.24
N LYS A 96 -12.02 -14.75 1.59
CA LYS A 96 -13.34 -15.37 1.51
C LYS A 96 -13.75 -16.05 2.82
N GLU A 97 -12.82 -16.71 3.48
CA GLU A 97 -13.11 -17.63 4.58
C GLU A 97 -12.87 -17.02 5.97
N GLU A 98 -11.87 -16.16 6.10
CA GLU A 98 -11.34 -15.75 7.41
C GLU A 98 -11.57 -14.26 7.74
N TYR A 99 -12.17 -13.49 6.82
CA TYR A 99 -12.22 -12.04 6.99
C TYR A 99 -13.56 -11.58 7.55
N ASP A 100 -13.58 -11.31 8.84
CA ASP A 100 -14.65 -10.55 9.47
C ASP A 100 -14.23 -9.09 9.62
N ASN A 101 -14.91 -8.20 8.88
CA ASN A 101 -14.98 -6.74 9.01
C ASN A 101 -14.01 -6.06 9.99
N ILE A 102 -12.70 -6.30 9.89
CA ILE A 102 -11.77 -5.33 10.42
C ILE A 102 -11.73 -4.22 9.37
N ALA A 103 -12.33 -3.08 9.67
CA ALA A 103 -12.24 -1.90 8.85
C ALA A 103 -10.77 -1.67 8.46
N GLY A 104 -10.46 -1.64 7.17
CA GLY A 104 -9.10 -1.58 6.64
C GLY A 104 -8.44 -2.93 6.36
N GLY A 105 -9.07 -4.07 6.68
CA GLY A 105 -8.52 -5.40 6.40
C GLY A 105 -8.36 -5.73 4.93
N TYR A 106 -9.11 -5.10 4.07
CA TYR A 106 -9.02 -5.25 2.61
C TYR A 106 -8.03 -4.30 1.95
N GLY A 107 -7.40 -3.42 2.74
CA GLY A 107 -6.41 -2.51 2.22
C GLY A 107 -5.18 -3.27 1.73
N PHE A 108 -4.62 -2.78 0.66
CA PHE A 108 -3.37 -3.25 0.13
C PHE A 108 -2.54 -2.07 -0.36
N SER A 109 -1.27 -2.32 -0.57
CA SER A 109 -0.36 -1.41 -1.26
C SER A 109 0.35 -2.17 -2.35
N TYR A 110 0.83 -1.46 -3.34
CA TYR A 110 1.64 -2.07 -4.37
C TYR A 110 2.68 -1.10 -4.92
N ASP A 111 3.68 -1.67 -5.58
CA ASP A 111 4.59 -0.91 -6.41
C ASP A 111 4.90 -1.68 -7.69
N TYR A 112 5.22 -0.95 -8.74
CA TYR A 112 5.56 -1.51 -10.03
C TYR A 112 7.04 -1.34 -10.33
N ASN A 113 7.75 -2.46 -10.42
CA ASN A 113 9.15 -2.51 -10.83
C ASN A 113 9.23 -2.47 -12.36
N TYR A 114 9.53 -1.30 -12.90
CA TYR A 114 9.65 -1.09 -14.34
C TYR A 114 10.82 -1.87 -14.98
N LYS A 115 11.89 -2.14 -14.23
CA LYS A 115 13.05 -2.89 -14.73
C LYS A 115 12.69 -4.33 -15.06
N GLU A 116 11.94 -4.98 -14.17
CA GLU A 116 11.55 -6.39 -14.29
C GLU A 116 10.11 -6.55 -14.82
N SER A 117 9.41 -5.44 -15.14
CA SER A 117 8.00 -5.45 -15.51
C SER A 117 7.10 -6.16 -14.48
N ARG A 118 7.39 -5.98 -13.19
CA ARG A 118 6.85 -6.76 -12.08
C ARG A 118 5.96 -5.92 -11.18
N LEU A 119 4.73 -6.39 -10.95
CA LEU A 119 3.83 -5.85 -9.95
C LEU A 119 3.97 -6.62 -8.63
N VAL A 120 4.17 -5.91 -7.54
CA VAL A 120 4.29 -6.48 -6.19
C VAL A 120 3.22 -5.85 -5.30
N CYS A 121 2.33 -6.67 -4.74
CA CYS A 121 1.27 -6.22 -3.85
C CYS A 121 1.45 -6.78 -2.44
N GLY A 122 1.30 -5.93 -1.44
CA GLY A 122 1.27 -6.28 -0.03
C GLY A 122 -0.09 -5.96 0.58
N PHE A 123 -0.72 -6.93 1.24
CA PHE A 123 -2.01 -6.74 1.91
C PHE A 123 -1.81 -6.37 3.36
N PHE A 124 -2.70 -5.52 3.90
CA PHE A 124 -2.55 -4.99 5.26
C PHE A 124 -2.66 -6.07 6.33
N GLY A 125 -3.50 -7.05 6.12
CA GLY A 125 -3.75 -8.14 7.07
C GLY A 125 -3.16 -9.49 6.67
N TYR A 126 -2.19 -9.55 5.76
CA TYR A 126 -1.67 -10.82 5.27
C TYR A 126 -0.14 -10.83 5.19
N ASP A 127 0.47 -11.91 5.67
CA ASP A 127 1.93 -12.03 5.77
C ASP A 127 2.61 -12.13 4.39
N SER A 128 1.92 -12.65 3.38
CA SER A 128 2.50 -12.88 2.06
C SER A 128 2.35 -11.68 1.12
N LEU A 129 3.30 -11.57 0.20
CA LEU A 129 3.23 -10.69 -0.96
C LEU A 129 2.71 -11.45 -2.17
N MET A 130 1.90 -10.79 -2.97
CA MET A 130 1.46 -11.22 -4.28
C MET A 130 2.36 -10.60 -5.35
N VAL A 131 2.91 -11.43 -6.23
CA VAL A 131 3.85 -10.99 -7.27
C VAL A 131 3.41 -11.53 -8.62
N THR A 132 3.46 -10.68 -9.65
CA THR A 132 3.19 -11.06 -11.03
C THR A 132 4.05 -10.26 -12.00
N ASP A 133 4.59 -10.93 -13.02
CA ASP A 133 5.38 -10.30 -14.08
C ASP A 133 4.54 -10.04 -15.34
N ASP A 134 3.42 -10.74 -15.50
CA ASP A 134 2.57 -10.68 -16.69
C ASP A 134 1.12 -10.24 -16.41
N LEU A 135 0.81 -9.86 -15.17
CA LEU A 135 -0.51 -9.44 -14.70
C LEU A 135 -1.59 -10.54 -14.82
N LYS A 136 -1.18 -11.82 -14.83
CA LYS A 136 -2.06 -13.00 -14.95
C LYS A 136 -1.65 -14.11 -13.99
N HIS A 137 -0.38 -14.53 -14.04
CA HIS A 137 0.14 -15.59 -13.21
C HIS A 137 0.69 -15.03 -11.90
N ILE A 138 0.15 -15.49 -10.80
CA ILE A 138 0.46 -14.98 -9.46
C ILE A 138 1.35 -15.97 -8.72
N ARG A 139 2.40 -15.42 -8.12
CA ARG A 139 3.27 -16.11 -7.16
C ARG A 139 3.13 -15.46 -5.79
N TRP A 140 3.28 -16.27 -4.74
CA TRP A 140 3.17 -15.83 -3.36
C TRP A 140 4.50 -16.01 -2.64
N TYR A 141 4.93 -14.97 -1.94
CA TYR A 141 6.17 -14.96 -1.17
C TYR A 141 5.90 -14.58 0.27
N ASN A 142 6.45 -15.34 1.22
CA ASN A 142 6.33 -14.99 2.62
C ASN A 142 7.23 -13.80 2.96
N ALA A 143 6.62 -12.73 3.43
CA ALA A 143 7.31 -11.49 3.84
C ALA A 143 6.85 -11.07 5.25
N LYS A 144 6.73 -12.04 6.16
CA LYS A 144 6.28 -11.84 7.53
C LYS A 144 7.31 -11.06 8.34
N SER A 145 6.84 -10.03 9.07
CA SER A 145 7.65 -9.35 10.08
C SER A 145 8.00 -10.30 11.24
N ARG A 146 9.26 -10.28 11.67
CA ARG A 146 9.71 -11.02 12.87
C ARG A 146 9.14 -10.43 14.16
N TYR A 147 8.66 -9.21 14.13
CA TYR A 147 8.08 -8.53 15.30
C TYR A 147 6.57 -8.73 15.43
N LEU A 148 5.91 -9.25 14.41
CA LEU A 148 4.48 -9.51 14.43
C LEU A 148 4.18 -11.00 14.63
N LYS A 149 3.15 -11.28 15.43
CA LYS A 149 2.52 -12.61 15.39
C LYS A 149 1.94 -12.81 13.99
N SER A 150 1.72 -14.08 13.60
CA SER A 150 1.13 -14.36 12.29
C SER A 150 -0.13 -13.54 12.07
N MET A 151 -0.16 -12.81 10.97
CA MET A 151 -1.31 -12.02 10.52
C MET A 151 -2.25 -12.99 9.80
N LYS A 152 -3.10 -13.63 10.58
CA LYS A 152 -4.28 -14.34 10.06
C LYS A 152 -5.49 -13.52 10.46
N PRO A 153 -6.36 -13.20 9.53
CA PRO A 153 -7.65 -12.62 9.85
C PRO A 153 -8.36 -13.54 10.85
N LYS A 154 -8.81 -13.00 11.96
CA LYS A 154 -9.59 -13.78 12.91
C LYS A 154 -11.06 -13.60 12.57
N LEU A 155 -11.79 -14.71 12.49
CA LEU A 155 -13.25 -14.70 12.54
C LEU A 155 -13.65 -14.02 13.86
N GLY A 156 -14.40 -12.95 13.76
CA GLY A 156 -14.94 -12.20 14.89
C GLY A 156 -16.28 -11.61 14.52
N ASN A 157 -17.13 -11.35 15.49
CA ASN A 157 -18.38 -10.65 15.27
C ASN A 157 -18.08 -9.27 14.66
N SER A 158 -18.88 -8.87 13.68
CA SER A 158 -18.75 -7.56 13.05
C SER A 158 -18.79 -6.47 14.12
N MET A 159 -17.69 -5.77 14.30
CA MET A 159 -17.66 -4.57 15.13
C MET A 159 -18.14 -3.39 14.29
N GLU A 160 -19.04 -2.60 14.84
CA GLU A 160 -19.58 -1.43 14.18
C GLU A 160 -19.25 -0.15 14.96
N GLY A 161 -19.34 0.98 14.29
CA GLY A 161 -19.17 2.28 14.88
C GLY A 161 -17.74 2.54 15.40
N ILE A 162 -17.65 3.28 16.49
CA ILE A 162 -16.38 3.74 17.06
C ILE A 162 -15.47 2.57 17.50
N ASN A 163 -16.04 1.46 17.97
CA ASN A 163 -15.25 0.29 18.39
C ASN A 163 -14.50 -0.36 17.22
N ALA A 164 -15.10 -0.36 16.03
CA ALA A 164 -14.42 -0.84 14.82
C ALA A 164 -13.23 0.06 14.46
N ILE A 165 -13.39 1.38 14.61
CA ILE A 165 -12.33 2.35 14.34
C ILE A 165 -11.19 2.18 15.35
N ILE A 166 -11.51 2.08 16.65
CA ILE A 166 -10.51 1.81 17.71
C ILE A 166 -9.75 0.53 17.38
N LYS A 167 -10.47 -0.54 17.08
CA LYS A 167 -9.84 -1.83 16.74
C LYS A 167 -8.92 -1.74 15.55
N LEU A 168 -9.31 -1.00 14.51
CA LEU A 168 -8.48 -0.74 13.33
C LEU A 168 -7.19 -0.01 13.72
N ARG A 169 -7.26 0.98 14.61
CA ARG A 169 -6.09 1.75 15.05
C ARG A 169 -5.13 0.92 15.91
N GLU A 170 -5.68 0.07 16.75
CA GLU A 170 -4.90 -0.78 17.65
C GLU A 170 -4.31 -2.02 16.99
N THR A 171 -4.93 -2.50 15.91
CA THR A 171 -4.49 -3.73 15.22
C THR A 171 -3.17 -3.49 14.48
N PRO A 172 -2.20 -4.42 14.60
CA PRO A 172 -1.02 -4.40 13.75
C PRO A 172 -1.42 -4.65 12.31
N LYS A 173 -0.68 -4.07 11.37
CA LYS A 173 -0.92 -4.28 9.94
C LYS A 173 0.33 -3.97 9.13
N TYR A 174 0.40 -4.52 7.93
CA TYR A 174 1.33 -4.01 6.93
C TYR A 174 0.74 -2.76 6.29
N TRP A 175 1.60 -1.84 5.91
CA TRP A 175 1.10 -0.57 5.37
C TRP A 175 1.54 -0.31 3.94
N HIS A 176 2.82 -0.34 3.67
CA HIS A 176 3.38 0.08 2.40
C HIS A 176 4.40 -0.91 1.88
N ILE A 177 4.40 -1.15 0.58
CA ILE A 177 5.48 -1.81 -0.15
C ILE A 177 6.07 -0.80 -1.13
N MET A 178 7.40 -0.68 -1.20
CA MET A 178 8.10 0.21 -2.12
C MET A 178 9.27 -0.51 -2.76
N TYR A 179 9.43 -0.35 -4.07
CA TYR A 179 10.59 -0.83 -4.80
C TYR A 179 11.72 0.21 -4.82
N ASP A 180 12.89 -0.23 -4.44
CA ASP A 180 14.11 0.56 -4.52
C ASP A 180 14.88 0.21 -5.80
N LYS A 181 14.69 1.04 -6.82
CA LYS A 181 15.33 0.86 -8.13
C LYS A 181 16.85 1.05 -8.12
N TYR A 182 17.40 1.68 -7.08
CA TYR A 182 18.84 1.94 -6.98
C TYR A 182 19.60 0.77 -6.34
N ARG A 183 18.92 0.01 -5.45
CA ARG A 183 19.49 -1.11 -4.69
C ARG A 183 18.88 -2.46 -5.04
N ASN A 184 17.86 -2.45 -5.91
CA ASN A 184 17.10 -3.62 -6.36
C ASN A 184 16.52 -4.44 -5.19
N VAL A 185 15.89 -3.74 -4.24
CA VAL A 185 15.24 -4.32 -3.06
C VAL A 185 13.83 -3.78 -2.90
N TYR A 186 13.05 -4.43 -2.04
CA TYR A 186 11.73 -3.95 -1.65
C TYR A 186 11.71 -3.64 -0.16
N TYR A 187 11.05 -2.55 0.22
CA TYR A 187 10.77 -2.17 1.60
C TYR A 187 9.30 -2.44 1.90
N ARG A 188 9.03 -3.23 2.94
CA ARG A 188 7.69 -3.46 3.44
C ARG A 188 7.57 -2.90 4.86
N PHE A 189 6.62 -2.00 5.08
CA PHE A 189 6.37 -1.40 6.38
C PHE A 189 5.38 -2.25 7.17
N ALA A 190 5.67 -2.49 8.43
CA ALA A 190 4.83 -3.21 9.36
C ALA A 190 4.57 -2.37 10.61
N GLU A 191 3.30 -2.06 10.88
CA GLU A 191 2.87 -1.35 12.08
C GLU A 191 2.77 -2.31 13.26
N MET A 192 3.32 -1.91 14.40
CA MET A 192 3.24 -2.70 15.63
C MET A 192 1.84 -2.60 16.27
N PRO A 193 1.46 -3.58 17.11
CA PRO A 193 0.27 -3.43 17.97
C PRO A 193 0.37 -2.14 18.77
N TYR A 194 -0.74 -1.45 18.89
CA TYR A 194 -0.83 -0.20 19.63
C TYR A 194 -2.08 -0.22 20.53
N LYS A 195 -2.06 0.52 21.61
CA LYS A 195 -3.25 0.77 22.43
C LYS A 195 -3.47 2.26 22.50
N LEU A 196 -4.61 2.71 22.03
CA LEU A 196 -4.99 4.12 22.10
C LEU A 196 -5.00 4.60 23.55
N ALA A 197 -4.35 5.71 23.80
CA ALA A 197 -4.43 6.37 25.10
C ALA A 197 -5.83 7.01 25.30
N PRO A 198 -6.29 7.19 26.53
CA PRO A 198 -7.62 7.75 26.81
C PRO A 198 -7.89 9.14 26.20
N ASN A 199 -6.83 9.89 25.92
CA ASN A 199 -6.88 11.22 25.33
C ASN A 199 -6.62 11.24 23.81
N GLU A 200 -6.39 10.08 23.19
CA GLU A 200 -6.22 9.97 21.75
C GLU A 200 -7.57 9.78 21.07
N SER A 201 -7.81 10.55 20.02
CA SER A 201 -8.98 10.39 19.15
C SER A 201 -8.84 9.13 18.29
N PRO A 202 -9.82 8.24 18.26
CA PRO A 202 -9.79 7.08 17.35
C PRO A 202 -9.91 7.47 15.88
N TYR A 203 -10.35 8.68 15.58
CA TYR A 203 -10.45 9.18 14.21
C TYR A 203 -9.11 9.65 13.65
N ASP A 204 -8.15 9.96 14.51
CA ASP A 204 -6.81 10.38 14.14
C ASP A 204 -5.88 9.18 13.98
N GLU A 205 -4.79 9.37 13.25
CA GLU A 205 -3.73 8.37 13.17
C GLU A 205 -2.96 8.32 14.50
N PRO A 206 -2.72 7.12 15.06
CA PRO A 206 -1.95 6.96 16.29
C PRO A 206 -0.52 7.49 16.12
N LYS A 207 -0.17 8.56 16.81
CA LYS A 207 1.14 9.22 16.69
C LYS A 207 2.26 8.45 17.38
N GLY A 208 1.91 7.68 18.42
CA GLY A 208 2.85 6.88 19.20
C GLY A 208 3.16 5.49 18.63
N LYS A 209 2.55 5.10 17.53
CA LYS A 209 2.65 3.75 16.98
C LYS A 209 4.04 3.46 16.42
N GLU A 210 4.67 2.40 16.92
CA GLU A 210 5.93 1.90 16.39
C GLU A 210 5.72 1.15 15.08
N PHE A 211 6.76 1.05 14.29
CA PHE A 211 6.74 0.28 13.04
C PHE A 211 8.08 -0.39 12.80
N SER A 212 8.12 -1.32 11.86
CA SER A 212 9.36 -1.86 11.30
C SER A 212 9.37 -1.73 9.78
N VAL A 213 10.56 -1.79 9.22
CA VAL A 213 10.80 -1.88 7.79
C VAL A 213 11.51 -3.19 7.50
N ILE A 214 10.83 -4.06 6.78
CA ILE A 214 11.37 -5.32 6.24
C ILE A 214 12.04 -4.98 4.92
N VAL A 215 13.25 -5.49 4.72
CA VAL A 215 13.99 -5.38 3.46
C VAL A 215 14.01 -6.73 2.80
N LEU A 216 13.51 -6.79 1.55
CA LEU A 216 13.51 -8.01 0.75
C LEU A 216 14.41 -7.82 -0.48
N ASN A 217 15.15 -8.85 -0.87
CA ASN A 217 15.91 -8.87 -2.11
C ASN A 217 14.98 -9.06 -3.34
N GLU A 218 15.56 -9.15 -4.53
CA GLU A 218 14.83 -9.34 -5.80
C GLU A 218 14.08 -10.68 -5.90
N ASP A 219 14.50 -11.67 -5.10
CA ASP A 219 13.86 -12.99 -4.97
C ASP A 219 12.81 -13.05 -3.85
N PHE A 220 12.53 -11.89 -3.21
CA PHE A 220 11.62 -11.74 -2.08
C PHE A 220 12.05 -12.48 -0.80
N GLU A 221 13.35 -12.76 -0.65
CA GLU A 221 13.91 -13.22 0.60
C GLU A 221 14.12 -12.02 1.55
N ILE A 222 13.78 -12.21 2.82
CA ILE A 222 14.00 -11.19 3.85
C ILE A 222 15.49 -11.11 4.17
N ILE A 223 16.15 -10.04 3.79
CA ILE A 223 17.57 -9.79 4.06
C ILE A 223 17.81 -8.90 5.28
N GLY A 224 16.77 -8.30 5.81
CA GLY A 224 16.85 -7.49 7.03
C GLY A 224 15.49 -6.96 7.48
N GLU A 225 15.42 -6.59 8.76
CA GLU A 225 14.28 -5.86 9.30
C GLU A 225 14.74 -4.98 10.46
N THR A 226 14.34 -3.71 10.45
CA THR A 226 14.65 -2.73 11.48
C THR A 226 13.37 -2.17 12.08
N ARG A 227 13.29 -2.16 13.42
CA ARG A 227 12.18 -1.54 14.16
C ARG A 227 12.52 -0.09 14.48
N PHE A 228 11.53 0.77 14.38
CA PHE A 228 11.60 2.19 14.61
C PHE A 228 10.71 2.59 15.79
N PRO A 229 11.16 3.52 16.63
CA PRO A 229 10.37 3.99 17.75
C PRO A 229 9.15 4.78 17.26
N GLY A 230 8.07 4.70 18.01
CA GLY A 230 6.94 5.60 17.87
C GLY A 230 7.31 7.05 18.21
N LYS A 231 6.44 7.99 17.88
CA LYS A 231 6.56 9.43 18.20
C LYS A 231 7.70 10.19 17.50
N LYS A 232 8.61 9.52 16.81
CA LYS A 232 9.71 10.19 16.10
C LYS A 232 9.42 10.33 14.62
N TYR A 233 9.01 9.26 13.96
CA TYR A 233 8.86 9.21 12.51
C TYR A 233 7.39 9.20 12.09
N PHE A 234 7.13 9.86 10.97
CA PHE A 234 5.86 9.75 10.25
C PHE A 234 6.08 8.87 9.01
N TYR A 235 6.11 7.55 9.20
CA TYR A 235 6.48 6.56 8.18
C TYR A 235 5.57 6.54 6.94
N LYS A 236 4.34 7.07 7.04
CA LYS A 236 3.45 7.23 5.88
C LYS A 236 3.95 8.25 4.87
N MET A 237 4.85 9.13 5.30
CA MET A 237 5.58 10.04 4.45
C MET A 237 7.01 9.53 4.29
N SER A 238 7.19 8.58 3.37
CA SER A 238 8.47 8.00 3.03
C SER A 238 8.62 7.85 1.53
N PHE A 239 9.85 7.86 1.06
CA PHE A 239 10.19 7.66 -0.34
C PHE A 239 11.58 7.08 -0.52
N VAL A 240 11.82 6.49 -1.68
CA VAL A 240 13.13 5.98 -2.08
C VAL A 240 13.90 7.04 -2.85
N GLY A 241 15.09 7.40 -2.36
CA GLY A 241 16.04 8.25 -3.04
C GLY A 241 17.32 7.53 -3.42
N ARG A 242 18.22 8.22 -4.13
CA ARG A 242 19.52 7.65 -4.56
C ARG A 242 20.35 7.15 -3.38
N GLU A 243 20.33 7.85 -2.25
CA GLU A 243 21.15 7.55 -1.09
C GLU A 243 20.56 6.47 -0.17
N GLY A 244 19.24 6.27 -0.19
CA GLY A 244 18.57 5.34 0.71
C GLY A 244 17.05 5.48 0.73
N LEU A 245 16.48 4.88 1.77
CA LEU A 245 15.08 5.06 2.16
C LEU A 245 14.97 6.30 3.05
N TYR A 246 14.16 7.26 2.64
CA TYR A 246 13.88 8.47 3.39
C TYR A 246 12.56 8.32 4.15
N ILE A 247 12.60 8.57 5.46
CA ILE A 247 11.41 8.55 6.32
C ILE A 247 11.29 9.90 7.02
N SER A 248 10.12 10.51 6.95
CA SER A 248 9.86 11.81 7.56
C SER A 248 9.96 11.75 9.09
N GLU A 249 10.58 12.79 9.67
CA GLU A 249 10.57 13.06 11.12
C GLU A 249 9.41 13.97 11.56
N ASN A 250 8.51 14.32 10.65
CA ASN A 250 7.37 15.21 10.93
C ASN A 250 6.23 14.49 11.66
N ASN A 251 6.55 13.72 12.70
CA ASN A 251 5.56 13.21 13.64
C ASN A 251 5.24 14.31 14.65
N LEU A 252 3.97 14.59 14.86
CA LEU A 252 3.49 15.66 15.77
C LEU A 252 3.89 15.44 17.24
N GLU A 253 4.24 14.22 17.61
CA GLU A 253 4.75 13.88 18.96
C GLU A 253 6.29 13.94 19.05
N ASN A 254 6.97 14.24 17.93
CA ASN A 254 8.43 14.41 17.94
C ASN A 254 8.78 15.73 18.65
N PRO A 255 9.59 15.71 19.71
CA PRO A 255 10.00 16.95 20.39
C PRO A 255 10.72 17.97 19.50
N GLN A 256 11.24 17.53 18.35
CA GLN A 256 11.92 18.37 17.37
C GLN A 256 11.02 18.76 16.20
N PHE A 257 9.73 18.47 16.28
CA PHE A 257 8.77 18.83 15.23
C PHE A 257 8.70 20.36 15.07
N ASP A 258 8.81 20.79 13.81
CA ASP A 258 8.65 22.18 13.39
C ASP A 258 7.72 22.19 12.18
N GLU A 259 6.55 22.83 12.31
CA GLU A 259 5.52 22.87 11.27
C GLU A 259 5.99 23.58 9.97
N ASN A 260 7.04 24.40 10.07
CA ASN A 260 7.60 25.13 8.93
C ASN A 260 8.72 24.35 8.22
N LYS A 261 9.02 23.13 8.68
CA LYS A 261 10.09 22.30 8.13
C LYS A 261 9.60 20.92 7.78
N LEU A 262 10.00 20.44 6.63
CA LEU A 262 9.85 19.05 6.24
C LEU A 262 11.21 18.35 6.36
N VAL A 263 11.33 17.47 7.37
CA VAL A 263 12.59 16.81 7.74
C VAL A 263 12.51 15.33 7.42
N PHE A 264 13.55 14.80 6.80
CA PHE A 264 13.68 13.37 6.50
C PHE A 264 15.02 12.83 7.02
N THR A 265 14.97 11.63 7.60
CA THR A 265 16.19 10.83 7.83
C THR A 265 16.36 9.84 6.70
N CYS A 266 17.60 9.79 6.15
CA CYS A 266 17.99 8.81 5.14
C CYS A 266 18.54 7.55 5.81
N PHE A 267 17.95 6.39 5.53
CA PHE A 267 18.38 5.08 6.00
C PHE A 267 19.06 4.32 4.86
N LYS A 268 20.28 3.85 5.12
CA LYS A 268 21.07 3.06 4.17
C LYS A 268 21.09 1.60 4.59
N ILE A 269 20.97 0.70 3.63
CA ILE A 269 21.19 -0.72 3.87
C ILE A 269 22.67 -0.90 4.18
N LYS A 270 22.99 -1.44 5.35
CA LYS A 270 24.35 -1.89 5.62
C LYS A 270 24.62 -3.12 4.75
N ASN A 271 25.60 -3.04 3.87
CA ASN A 271 26.10 -4.21 3.20
C ASN A 271 26.51 -5.22 4.28
N ALA A 272 25.90 -6.39 4.29
CA ALA A 272 26.44 -7.48 5.06
C ALA A 272 27.90 -7.67 4.57
N SER A 273 28.86 -7.47 5.43
CA SER A 273 30.25 -7.83 5.09
C SER A 273 30.20 -9.31 4.68
N PRO A 274 30.76 -9.69 3.53
CA PRO A 274 30.82 -11.10 3.20
C PRO A 274 31.52 -11.78 4.39
N ASN A 275 30.80 -12.70 5.02
CA ASN A 275 31.38 -13.50 6.08
C ASN A 275 32.67 -14.12 5.55
N LYS A 276 33.79 -13.71 6.15
CA LYS A 276 35.09 -14.33 5.93
C LYS A 276 35.08 -15.75 6.45
#